data_403dc7979249c709123abf06e9305c8f
#
_entry.id   403dc7979249c709123abf06e9305c8f
#
_cell.length_a   1.000
_cell.length_b   1.000
_cell.length_c   1.000
_cell.angle_alpha   90.00
_cell.angle_beta   90.00
_cell.angle_gamma   90.00
#
_symmetry.space_group_name_H-M   'P 1'
#
loop_
_entity.id
_entity.type
_entity.pdbx_description
1 polymer ?
#
loop_
_entity_poly.entity_id
_entity_poly.type
_entity_poly.pdbx_seq_one_letter_code
_entity_poly.pdbx_strand_id
1 'polypeptide(L)'
;MKHIAPYRQLKLILLAGYIATICLCFSFAAPAHAQGADSKNLEIYNGCGMEGDARSSGVRALNRLKNRYAAPQQIDPAVTLAAMLAPGSDTGRWKVKQGAEIVGYVFDVKVGGIESTNCHARTAEQRDTHIELVLDPMTGSPSQRVIVEVTPRWRAITAAQGVDCSTRAFRDRLLGRWIKVRGWMLFDVEHQNQSENTAPGRERNWRATAWEIHPITSIEVVQRPAR
;
A
#
# COMPACT_ATOMS: atom_id res chain seq x y z
N MET A 1 -75.79 38.38 -0.95
CA MET A 1 -75.17 37.64 -2.05
C MET A 1 -73.75 38.15 -2.17
N LYS A 2 -72.80 37.36 -1.69
CA LYS A 2 -71.35 37.67 -1.77
C LYS A 2 -70.71 36.56 -2.60
N HIS A 3 -70.17 36.94 -3.75
CA HIS A 3 -69.42 36.05 -4.65
C HIS A 3 -68.04 35.73 -4.07
N ILE A 4 -67.77 34.46 -3.89
CA ILE A 4 -66.47 33.93 -3.51
C ILE A 4 -65.80 33.44 -4.81
N ALA A 5 -64.60 34.00 -5.15
CA ALA A 5 -63.78 33.59 -6.28
C ALA A 5 -62.95 32.35 -5.92
N PRO A 6 -62.69 31.45 -6.85
CA PRO A 6 -61.93 30.23 -6.59
C PRO A 6 -60.43 30.47 -6.54
N TYR A 7 -59.80 29.87 -5.54
CA TYR A 7 -58.34 29.81 -5.36
C TYR A 7 -57.67 28.95 -6.42
N ARG A 8 -56.78 29.54 -7.22
CA ARG A 8 -55.89 28.81 -8.13
C ARG A 8 -54.79 28.12 -7.33
N GLN A 9 -54.76 26.82 -7.39
CA GLN A 9 -53.65 25.99 -6.88
C GLN A 9 -52.43 26.13 -7.78
N LEU A 10 -51.36 26.73 -7.26
CA LEU A 10 -50.04 26.75 -7.89
C LEU A 10 -49.32 25.43 -7.63
N LYS A 11 -49.18 24.58 -8.64
CA LYS A 11 -48.38 23.36 -8.56
C LYS A 11 -46.91 23.75 -8.59
N LEU A 12 -46.23 23.62 -7.45
CA LEU A 12 -44.77 23.71 -7.33
C LEU A 12 -44.18 22.43 -7.92
N ILE A 13 -43.55 22.52 -9.07
CA ILE A 13 -42.73 21.42 -9.64
C ILE A 13 -41.36 21.50 -8.96
N LEU A 14 -41.11 20.62 -8.02
CA LEU A 14 -39.78 20.37 -7.45
C LEU A 14 -38.93 19.63 -8.49
N LEU A 15 -38.05 20.34 -9.19
CA LEU A 15 -36.99 19.75 -9.97
C LEU A 15 -35.93 19.22 -9.00
N ALA A 16 -35.97 17.91 -8.71
CA ALA A 16 -34.88 17.25 -8.01
C ALA A 16 -33.69 17.13 -8.97
N GLY A 17 -32.76 18.05 -8.86
CA GLY A 17 -31.48 17.97 -9.54
C GLY A 17 -30.64 16.84 -8.94
N TYR A 18 -30.52 15.72 -9.63
CA TYR A 18 -29.53 14.71 -9.35
C TYR A 18 -28.15 15.26 -9.70
N ILE A 19 -27.40 15.71 -8.69
CA ILE A 19 -25.96 15.94 -8.83
C ILE A 19 -25.32 14.56 -8.79
N ALA A 20 -25.06 13.99 -9.97
CA ALA A 20 -24.21 12.82 -10.09
C ALA A 20 -22.77 13.24 -9.71
N THR A 21 -22.39 12.99 -8.48
CA THR A 21 -20.99 13.10 -8.06
C THR A 21 -20.20 12.03 -8.79
N ILE A 22 -19.55 12.42 -9.89
CA ILE A 22 -18.59 11.56 -10.60
C ILE A 22 -17.42 11.39 -9.65
N CYS A 23 -17.39 10.24 -8.94
CA CYS A 23 -16.25 9.80 -8.17
C CYS A 23 -15.18 9.37 -9.19
N LEU A 24 -14.25 10.30 -9.53
CA LEU A 24 -13.07 9.94 -10.31
C LEU A 24 -12.23 8.97 -9.46
N CYS A 25 -12.37 7.68 -9.72
CA CYS A 25 -11.47 6.67 -9.20
C CYS A 25 -10.12 6.83 -9.90
N PHE A 26 -9.18 7.50 -9.26
CA PHE A 26 -7.80 7.57 -9.74
C PHE A 26 -7.12 6.24 -9.42
N SER A 27 -7.10 5.34 -10.39
CA SER A 27 -6.26 4.14 -10.37
C SER A 27 -4.82 4.56 -10.68
N PHE A 28 -3.95 4.51 -9.68
CA PHE A 28 -2.51 4.68 -9.87
C PHE A 28 -1.87 3.31 -10.15
N ALA A 29 -2.29 2.68 -11.23
CA ALA A 29 -1.56 1.55 -11.77
C ALA A 29 -0.39 2.10 -12.59
N ALA A 30 0.83 1.73 -12.25
CA ALA A 30 1.93 1.91 -13.17
C ALA A 30 1.57 1.14 -14.46
N PRO A 31 1.57 1.78 -15.64
CA PRO A 31 1.26 1.08 -16.87
C PRO A 31 2.23 -0.08 -17.05
N ALA A 32 1.76 -1.19 -17.60
CA ALA A 32 2.55 -2.38 -17.90
C ALA A 32 3.78 -2.09 -18.81
N HIS A 33 3.88 -0.88 -19.31
CA HIS A 33 4.94 -0.36 -20.17
C HIS A 33 5.81 0.71 -19.50
N ALA A 34 6.04 0.63 -18.17
CA ALA A 34 7.06 1.46 -17.51
C ALA A 34 8.51 1.18 -18.00
N GLN A 35 8.66 0.56 -19.16
CA GLN A 35 9.93 0.29 -19.84
C GLN A 35 10.61 1.55 -20.41
N GLY A 36 10.03 2.73 -20.28
CA GLY A 36 10.58 3.99 -20.79
C GLY A 36 11.23 4.91 -19.76
N ALA A 37 11.04 4.69 -18.46
CA ALA A 37 11.89 5.33 -17.46
C ALA A 37 13.26 4.66 -17.53
N ASP A 38 14.33 5.44 -17.69
CA ASP A 38 15.69 4.96 -17.87
C ASP A 38 16.01 3.88 -16.81
N SER A 39 15.90 2.61 -17.20
CA SER A 39 16.08 1.45 -16.32
C SER A 39 17.44 1.44 -15.65
N LYS A 40 18.45 2.08 -16.27
CA LYS A 40 19.79 2.26 -15.69
C LYS A 40 19.75 3.12 -14.42
N ASN A 41 18.85 4.10 -14.34
CA ASN A 41 18.69 4.94 -13.15
C ASN A 41 17.98 4.20 -12.00
N LEU A 42 17.25 3.12 -12.27
CA LEU A 42 16.57 2.34 -11.24
C LEU A 42 17.45 1.24 -10.65
N GLU A 43 18.43 0.71 -11.40
CA GLU A 43 19.43 -0.24 -10.87
C GLU A 43 20.36 0.44 -9.83
N ILE A 44 20.70 1.71 -10.07
CA ILE A 44 21.46 2.54 -9.13
C ILE A 44 20.66 3.82 -8.88
N TYR A 45 19.85 3.83 -7.81
CA TYR A 45 19.04 4.98 -7.46
C TYR A 45 19.72 5.80 -6.37
N ASN A 46 19.98 7.09 -6.63
CA ASN A 46 20.72 8.00 -5.73
C ASN A 46 22.05 7.42 -5.20
N GLY A 47 22.79 6.74 -6.07
CA GLY A 47 24.06 6.10 -5.72
C GLY A 47 23.92 4.76 -4.96
N CYS A 48 22.68 4.30 -4.72
CA CYS A 48 22.40 3.06 -4.01
C CYS A 48 21.96 1.97 -5.01
N GLY A 49 22.70 0.88 -5.09
CA GLY A 49 22.40 -0.26 -5.97
C GLY A 49 21.26 -1.12 -5.43
N MET A 50 20.85 -2.16 -6.19
CA MET A 50 19.78 -3.09 -5.83
C MET A 50 20.07 -3.86 -4.53
N GLU A 51 21.33 -4.10 -4.20
CA GLU A 51 21.75 -4.79 -2.95
C GLU A 51 21.86 -3.84 -1.76
N GLY A 52 21.65 -2.54 -1.98
CA GLY A 52 21.96 -1.53 -0.99
C GLY A 52 23.45 -1.53 -0.62
N ASP A 53 23.77 -1.23 0.64
CA ASP A 53 25.13 -1.31 1.19
C ASP A 53 25.31 -2.48 2.17
N ALA A 54 24.49 -3.51 2.04
CA ALA A 54 24.54 -4.70 2.89
C ALA A 54 25.86 -5.47 2.76
N ARG A 55 26.39 -5.92 3.90
CA ARG A 55 27.66 -6.67 3.95
C ARG A 55 27.46 -8.18 3.75
N SER A 56 26.42 -8.76 4.31
CA SER A 56 26.17 -10.21 4.20
C SER A 56 25.44 -10.58 2.91
N SER A 57 25.72 -11.75 2.35
CA SER A 57 25.06 -12.24 1.13
C SER A 57 23.56 -12.42 1.31
N GLY A 58 23.10 -12.85 2.48
CA GLY A 58 21.69 -13.02 2.80
C GLY A 58 20.93 -11.69 2.77
N VAL A 59 21.49 -10.65 3.40
CA VAL A 59 20.86 -9.31 3.39
C VAL A 59 20.94 -8.69 2.01
N ARG A 60 22.03 -8.88 1.25
CA ARG A 60 22.08 -8.44 -0.17
C ARG A 60 20.97 -9.08 -1.01
N ALA A 61 20.74 -10.39 -0.83
CA ALA A 61 19.66 -11.08 -1.53
C ALA A 61 18.27 -10.55 -1.12
N LEU A 62 18.05 -10.27 0.17
CA LEU A 62 16.83 -9.65 0.67
C LEU A 62 16.63 -8.25 0.08
N ASN A 63 17.68 -7.42 0.08
CA ASN A 63 17.63 -6.07 -0.48
C ASN A 63 17.29 -6.06 -1.98
N ARG A 64 17.79 -7.04 -2.76
CA ARG A 64 17.37 -7.20 -4.17
C ARG A 64 15.87 -7.47 -4.29
N LEU A 65 15.28 -8.21 -3.37
CA LEU A 65 13.84 -8.45 -3.36
C LEU A 65 13.08 -7.19 -2.95
N LYS A 66 13.53 -6.46 -1.93
CA LYS A 66 12.96 -5.19 -1.49
C LYS A 66 13.01 -4.12 -2.61
N ASN A 67 14.09 -4.09 -3.38
CA ASN A 67 14.33 -3.08 -4.42
C ASN A 67 13.74 -3.41 -5.80
N ARG A 68 12.97 -4.51 -5.96
CA ARG A 68 12.26 -4.81 -7.21
C ARG A 68 11.37 -3.62 -7.60
N TYR A 69 11.25 -3.33 -8.89
CA TYR A 69 10.41 -2.25 -9.39
C TYR A 69 9.47 -2.68 -10.52
N ALA A 70 9.69 -3.86 -11.12
CA ALA A 70 8.76 -4.44 -12.08
C ALA A 70 7.54 -5.04 -11.37
N ALA A 71 6.36 -4.88 -11.94
CA ALA A 71 5.14 -5.48 -11.41
C ALA A 71 5.15 -7.01 -11.55
N PRO A 72 4.55 -7.75 -10.59
CA PRO A 72 4.38 -9.19 -10.71
C PRO A 72 3.42 -9.50 -11.87
N GLN A 73 3.80 -10.49 -12.68
CA GLN A 73 2.97 -10.94 -13.80
C GLN A 73 1.78 -11.79 -13.35
N GLN A 74 1.94 -12.53 -12.25
CA GLN A 74 0.91 -13.40 -11.69
C GLN A 74 0.61 -12.99 -10.25
N ILE A 75 -0.66 -12.96 -9.92
CA ILE A 75 -1.18 -12.68 -8.58
C ILE A 75 -1.72 -13.99 -8.01
N ASP A 76 -1.30 -14.32 -6.80
CA ASP A 76 -1.87 -15.44 -6.06
C ASP A 76 -3.18 -15.01 -5.37
N PRO A 77 -4.33 -15.54 -5.79
CA PRO A 77 -5.61 -15.16 -5.21
C PRO A 77 -5.80 -15.66 -3.77
N ALA A 78 -4.96 -16.60 -3.30
CA ALA A 78 -5.01 -17.06 -1.92
C ALA A 78 -4.41 -16.05 -0.94
N VAL A 79 -3.61 -15.09 -1.41
CA VAL A 79 -3.08 -14.01 -0.58
C VAL A 79 -4.11 -12.92 -0.46
N THR A 80 -4.82 -12.91 0.66
CA THR A 80 -5.75 -11.84 1.04
C THR A 80 -5.29 -11.20 2.34
N LEU A 81 -5.75 -9.99 2.66
CA LEU A 81 -5.43 -9.35 3.94
C LEU A 81 -5.89 -10.23 5.12
N ALA A 82 -7.07 -10.85 5.02
CA ALA A 82 -7.57 -11.79 6.03
C ALA A 82 -6.65 -13.01 6.18
N ALA A 83 -6.17 -13.57 5.08
CA ALA A 83 -5.21 -14.68 5.12
C ALA A 83 -3.87 -14.27 5.75
N MET A 84 -3.39 -13.05 5.48
CA MET A 84 -2.16 -12.54 6.09
C MET A 84 -2.30 -12.30 7.60
N LEU A 85 -3.48 -11.87 8.04
CA LEU A 85 -3.80 -11.66 9.47
C LEU A 85 -4.16 -12.95 10.22
N ALA A 86 -4.45 -14.05 9.51
CA ALA A 86 -4.80 -15.30 10.16
C ALA A 86 -3.65 -15.80 11.06
N PRO A 87 -3.94 -16.25 12.30
CA PRO A 87 -2.93 -16.74 13.21
C PRO A 87 -2.24 -18.00 12.68
N GLY A 88 -1.06 -18.28 13.19
CA GLY A 88 -0.27 -19.46 12.83
C GLY A 88 1.14 -19.10 12.36
N SER A 89 1.97 -20.12 12.09
CA SER A 89 3.34 -19.90 11.67
C SER A 89 3.42 -19.21 10.30
N ASP A 90 4.20 -18.18 10.20
CA ASP A 90 4.50 -17.51 8.93
C ASP A 90 5.53 -18.26 8.07
N THR A 91 6.30 -19.15 8.69
CA THR A 91 7.40 -19.86 8.01
C THR A 91 6.88 -20.72 6.86
N GLY A 92 7.32 -20.42 5.63
CA GLY A 92 6.92 -21.16 4.44
C GLY A 92 5.46 -20.96 3.99
N ARG A 93 4.73 -20.03 4.59
CA ARG A 93 3.31 -19.80 4.31
C ARG A 93 3.06 -19.35 2.87
N TRP A 94 3.94 -18.51 2.33
CA TRP A 94 3.92 -18.07 0.93
C TRP A 94 5.33 -18.10 0.33
N LYS A 95 5.44 -17.64 -0.91
CA LYS A 95 6.71 -17.57 -1.63
C LYS A 95 7.05 -16.14 -1.99
N VAL A 96 8.28 -15.72 -1.76
CA VAL A 96 8.78 -14.36 -2.04
C VAL A 96 8.77 -13.98 -3.55
N LYS A 97 8.49 -14.94 -4.44
CA LYS A 97 8.35 -14.71 -5.89
C LYS A 97 6.90 -14.60 -6.35
N GLN A 98 5.94 -14.69 -5.43
CA GLN A 98 4.53 -14.52 -5.74
C GLN A 98 4.15 -13.03 -5.73
N GLY A 99 3.25 -12.65 -6.64
CA GLY A 99 2.55 -11.39 -6.56
C GLY A 99 1.31 -11.52 -5.69
N ALA A 100 0.92 -10.45 -5.04
CA ALA A 100 -0.30 -10.37 -4.25
C ALA A 100 -1.09 -9.10 -4.59
N GLU A 101 -2.40 -9.19 -4.44
CA GLU A 101 -3.31 -8.05 -4.47
C GLU A 101 -4.23 -8.14 -3.26
N ILE A 102 -4.19 -7.15 -2.39
CA ILE A 102 -5.02 -7.10 -1.18
C ILE A 102 -5.78 -5.79 -1.08
N VAL A 103 -6.91 -5.84 -0.38
CA VAL A 103 -7.70 -4.66 -0.02
C VAL A 103 -7.68 -4.51 1.49
N GLY A 104 -7.40 -3.29 1.97
CA GLY A 104 -7.36 -2.98 3.39
C GLY A 104 -7.64 -1.50 3.69
N TYR A 105 -7.98 -1.23 4.93
CA TYR A 105 -8.10 0.12 5.45
C TYR A 105 -6.75 0.63 5.91
N VAL A 106 -6.37 1.83 5.50
CA VAL A 106 -5.10 2.46 5.88
C VAL A 106 -5.20 3.00 7.30
N PHE A 107 -4.53 2.32 8.21
CA PHE A 107 -4.46 2.68 9.63
C PHE A 107 -3.38 3.74 9.88
N ASP A 108 -2.20 3.58 9.27
CA ASP A 108 -1.11 4.57 9.36
C ASP A 108 -0.28 4.60 8.06
N VAL A 109 0.38 5.74 7.84
CA VAL A 109 1.36 5.97 6.77
C VAL A 109 2.53 6.70 7.37
N LYS A 110 3.72 6.12 7.31
CA LYS A 110 4.94 6.68 7.91
C LYS A 110 6.18 6.42 7.07
N VAL A 111 7.23 7.16 7.33
CA VAL A 111 8.55 6.91 6.75
C VAL A 111 9.11 5.64 7.36
N GLY A 112 9.61 4.73 6.54
CA GLY A 112 10.27 3.50 6.95
C GLY A 112 11.57 3.74 7.72
N GLY A 113 12.17 2.67 8.21
CA GLY A 113 13.42 2.68 8.95
C GLY A 113 14.63 3.16 8.12
N ILE A 114 15.76 3.37 8.80
CA ILE A 114 17.05 3.54 8.13
C ILE A 114 17.62 2.15 7.93
N GLU A 115 17.63 1.68 6.68
CA GLU A 115 17.97 0.31 6.32
C GLU A 115 19.09 0.26 5.28
N SER A 116 19.80 -0.87 5.24
CA SER A 116 20.82 -1.13 4.24
C SER A 116 20.26 -1.19 2.81
N THR A 117 18.97 -1.53 2.66
CA THR A 117 18.29 -1.58 1.36
C THR A 117 18.31 -0.25 0.62
N ASN A 118 18.31 0.87 1.37
CA ASN A 118 18.38 2.24 0.89
C ASN A 118 19.72 2.91 1.26
N CYS A 119 20.80 2.14 1.41
CA CYS A 119 22.14 2.59 1.76
C CYS A 119 22.13 3.53 2.97
N HIS A 120 21.37 3.19 4.01
CA HIS A 120 21.22 3.96 5.25
C HIS A 120 20.84 5.43 5.02
N ALA A 121 20.05 5.70 3.98
CA ALA A 121 19.56 7.04 3.65
C ALA A 121 18.82 7.67 4.85
N ARG A 122 19.02 8.97 5.05
CA ARG A 122 18.47 9.69 6.21
C ARG A 122 17.25 10.54 5.87
N THR A 123 17.06 10.88 4.60
CA THR A 123 15.91 11.69 4.16
C THR A 123 14.68 10.82 3.90
N ALA A 124 13.50 11.35 4.12
CA ALA A 124 12.25 10.64 3.91
C ALA A 124 12.07 10.20 2.44
N GLU A 125 12.57 11.02 1.51
CA GLU A 125 12.48 10.81 0.07
C GLU A 125 13.31 9.60 -0.40
N GLN A 126 14.31 9.24 0.36
CA GLN A 126 15.24 8.15 0.04
C GLN A 126 14.99 6.87 0.85
N ARG A 127 13.99 6.88 1.74
CA ARG A 127 13.56 5.72 2.54
C ARG A 127 12.22 5.19 2.05
N ASP A 128 11.90 3.97 2.36
CA ASP A 128 10.62 3.39 2.04
C ASP A 128 9.47 4.11 2.77
N THR A 129 8.28 4.02 2.24
CA THR A 129 7.05 4.41 2.93
C THR A 129 6.36 3.17 3.44
N HIS A 130 6.20 3.05 4.74
CA HIS A 130 5.37 2.03 5.38
C HIS A 130 3.90 2.47 5.37
N ILE A 131 3.02 1.59 4.92
CA ILE A 131 1.58 1.73 5.01
C ILE A 131 1.06 0.54 5.83
N GLU A 132 0.39 0.83 6.93
CA GLU A 132 -0.21 -0.18 7.80
C GLU A 132 -1.67 -0.41 7.40
N LEU A 133 -1.99 -1.66 7.03
CA LEU A 133 -3.34 -2.06 6.63
C LEU A 133 -4.01 -2.89 7.70
N VAL A 134 -5.30 -2.62 7.93
CA VAL A 134 -6.17 -3.39 8.82
C VAL A 134 -7.46 -3.78 8.11
N LEU A 135 -8.13 -4.84 8.60
CA LEU A 135 -9.46 -5.25 8.12
C LEU A 135 -10.60 -4.41 8.73
N ASP A 136 -10.41 -3.97 9.96
CA ASP A 136 -11.42 -3.20 10.67
C ASP A 136 -10.84 -1.84 11.10
N PRO A 137 -11.42 -0.71 10.64
CA PRO A 137 -11.01 0.63 11.04
C PRO A 137 -10.99 0.88 12.54
N MET A 138 -11.78 0.10 13.31
CA MET A 138 -11.90 0.23 14.77
C MET A 138 -10.81 -0.54 15.52
N THR A 139 -10.01 -1.37 14.83
CA THR A 139 -8.91 -2.13 15.45
C THR A 139 -7.59 -1.40 15.29
N GLY A 140 -6.93 -1.12 16.42
CA GLY A 140 -5.60 -0.49 16.43
C GLY A 140 -4.49 -1.42 16.94
N SER A 141 -4.80 -2.68 17.27
CA SER A 141 -3.82 -3.63 17.80
C SER A 141 -2.71 -3.93 16.78
N PRO A 142 -1.46 -3.98 17.21
CA PRO A 142 -0.34 -4.44 16.37
C PRO A 142 -0.61 -5.79 15.68
N SER A 143 -1.22 -6.75 16.37
CA SER A 143 -1.58 -8.06 15.82
C SER A 143 -2.63 -8.04 14.70
N GLN A 144 -3.17 -6.88 14.38
CA GLN A 144 -4.14 -6.66 13.31
C GLN A 144 -3.56 -5.87 12.12
N ARG A 145 -2.24 -5.61 12.11
CA ARG A 145 -1.60 -4.78 11.10
C ARG A 145 -0.77 -5.63 10.14
N VAL A 146 -0.95 -5.41 8.86
CA VAL A 146 -0.08 -5.91 7.78
C VAL A 146 0.62 -4.71 7.16
N ILE A 147 1.91 -4.87 6.86
CA ILE A 147 2.73 -3.83 6.26
C ILE A 147 2.75 -4.00 4.76
N VAL A 148 2.61 -2.89 4.05
CA VAL A 148 2.90 -2.78 2.62
C VAL A 148 3.83 -1.60 2.39
N GLU A 149 4.78 -1.72 1.44
CA GLU A 149 5.86 -0.73 1.33
C GLU A 149 6.02 -0.18 -0.07
N VAL A 150 6.20 1.15 -0.11
CA VAL A 150 6.50 1.91 -1.33
C VAL A 150 7.97 2.29 -1.33
N THR A 151 8.72 1.78 -2.30
CA THR A 151 10.15 2.08 -2.41
C THR A 151 10.43 3.42 -3.10
N PRO A 152 11.60 4.03 -2.84
CA PRO A 152 12.05 5.22 -3.59
C PRO A 152 12.09 5.00 -5.10
N ARG A 153 12.42 3.78 -5.55
CA ARG A 153 12.46 3.42 -6.98
C ARG A 153 11.08 3.48 -7.61
N TRP A 154 10.07 2.93 -6.94
CA TRP A 154 8.70 3.01 -7.43
C TRP A 154 8.19 4.45 -7.44
N ARG A 155 8.52 5.25 -6.42
CA ARG A 155 8.21 6.69 -6.42
C ARG A 155 8.86 7.44 -7.58
N ALA A 156 10.08 7.08 -7.96
CA ALA A 156 10.73 7.68 -9.13
C ALA A 156 9.99 7.37 -10.43
N ILE A 157 9.50 6.13 -10.58
CA ILE A 157 8.68 5.73 -11.75
C ILE A 157 7.39 6.56 -11.81
N THR A 158 6.69 6.71 -10.71
CA THR A 158 5.41 7.44 -10.66
C THR A 158 5.63 8.95 -10.79
N ALA A 159 6.70 9.49 -10.25
CA ALA A 159 7.07 10.91 -10.41
C ALA A 159 7.36 11.26 -11.87
N ALA A 160 8.01 10.37 -12.63
CA ALA A 160 8.20 10.54 -14.07
C ALA A 160 6.87 10.57 -14.86
N GLN A 161 5.77 10.10 -14.25
CA GLN A 161 4.40 10.14 -14.77
C GLN A 161 3.59 11.32 -14.22
N GLY A 162 4.22 12.23 -13.46
CA GLY A 162 3.57 13.38 -12.84
C GLY A 162 2.78 13.05 -11.57
N VAL A 163 3.00 11.88 -10.95
CA VAL A 163 2.28 11.44 -9.75
C VAL A 163 3.19 11.54 -8.53
N ASP A 164 2.83 12.39 -7.57
CA ASP A 164 3.51 12.47 -6.27
C ASP A 164 3.09 11.30 -5.38
N CYS A 165 4.03 10.40 -5.15
CA CYS A 165 3.92 9.26 -4.24
C CYS A 165 4.87 9.39 -3.03
N SER A 166 5.23 10.61 -2.61
CA SER A 166 5.95 10.85 -1.38
C SER A 166 5.17 10.33 -0.16
N THR A 167 5.87 10.04 0.93
CA THR A 167 5.22 9.60 2.18
C THR A 167 4.18 10.61 2.66
N ARG A 168 4.47 11.91 2.52
CA ARG A 168 3.51 12.97 2.86
C ARG A 168 2.27 12.90 1.98
N ALA A 169 2.44 12.86 0.66
CA ALA A 169 1.32 12.80 -0.27
C ALA A 169 0.45 11.54 -0.07
N PHE A 170 1.07 10.41 0.28
CA PHE A 170 0.32 9.21 0.64
C PHE A 170 -0.43 9.38 1.97
N ARG A 171 0.20 9.95 3.00
CA ARG A 171 -0.48 10.22 4.25
C ARG A 171 -1.70 11.09 4.05
N ASP A 172 -1.58 12.17 3.29
CA ASP A 172 -2.67 13.12 3.03
C ASP A 172 -3.82 12.47 2.23
N ARG A 173 -3.53 11.55 1.31
CA ARG A 173 -4.53 10.95 0.42
C ARG A 173 -5.09 9.62 0.88
N LEU A 174 -4.32 8.82 1.61
CA LEU A 174 -4.66 7.42 1.89
C LEU A 174 -5.07 7.17 3.33
N LEU A 175 -4.56 7.95 4.30
CA LEU A 175 -4.89 7.74 5.71
C LEU A 175 -6.41 7.74 5.92
N GLY A 176 -6.93 6.72 6.58
CA GLY A 176 -8.36 6.59 6.80
C GLY A 176 -9.18 6.17 5.57
N ARG A 177 -8.54 5.65 4.53
CA ARG A 177 -9.21 5.18 3.30
C ARG A 177 -9.05 3.67 3.13
N TRP A 178 -9.96 3.09 2.38
CA TRP A 178 -9.78 1.75 1.85
C TRP A 178 -8.96 1.82 0.57
N ILE A 179 -7.93 0.98 0.50
CA ILE A 179 -7.08 0.89 -0.67
C ILE A 179 -6.96 -0.55 -1.15
N LYS A 180 -6.73 -0.69 -2.43
CA LYS A 180 -6.29 -1.92 -3.08
C LYS A 180 -4.82 -1.74 -3.46
N VAL A 181 -3.97 -2.65 -3.06
CA VAL A 181 -2.55 -2.64 -3.39
C VAL A 181 -2.16 -3.92 -4.10
N ARG A 182 -1.27 -3.82 -5.07
CA ARG A 182 -0.65 -4.94 -5.75
C ARG A 182 0.86 -4.81 -5.66
N GLY A 183 1.55 -5.93 -5.45
CA GLY A 183 2.99 -5.95 -5.37
C GLY A 183 3.52 -7.36 -5.15
N TRP A 184 4.75 -7.43 -4.67
CA TRP A 184 5.44 -8.68 -4.42
C TRP A 184 5.33 -9.11 -2.97
N MET A 185 5.07 -10.39 -2.73
CA MET A 185 5.23 -10.96 -1.41
C MET A 185 6.69 -10.94 -0.99
N LEU A 186 6.94 -10.53 0.24
CA LEU A 186 8.24 -10.55 0.88
C LEU A 186 8.10 -11.13 2.29
N PHE A 187 8.99 -12.03 2.67
CA PHE A 187 9.17 -12.42 4.07
C PHE A 187 10.31 -11.59 4.67
N ASP A 188 9.97 -10.68 5.54
CA ASP A 188 10.94 -9.77 6.16
C ASP A 188 11.59 -10.43 7.38
N VAL A 189 12.71 -11.10 7.14
CA VAL A 189 13.47 -11.80 8.20
C VAL A 189 14.04 -10.84 9.24
N GLU A 190 14.23 -9.56 8.91
CA GLU A 190 14.78 -8.57 9.84
C GLU A 190 13.76 -8.19 10.92
N HIS A 191 12.45 -8.31 10.62
CA HIS A 191 11.36 -8.01 11.54
C HIS A 191 10.59 -9.26 12.04
N GLN A 192 11.05 -10.48 11.75
CA GLN A 192 10.38 -11.69 12.20
C GLN A 192 10.24 -11.79 13.74
N ASN A 193 11.15 -11.16 14.49
CA ASN A 193 11.09 -11.09 15.94
C ASN A 193 10.19 -9.97 16.49
N GLN A 194 9.49 -9.27 15.62
CA GLN A 194 8.59 -8.15 15.92
C GLN A 194 7.19 -8.36 15.33
N SER A 195 6.89 -9.60 14.93
CA SER A 195 5.63 -10.00 14.31
C SER A 195 4.93 -11.04 15.15
N GLU A 196 3.63 -10.91 15.35
CA GLU A 196 2.85 -11.78 16.24
C GLU A 196 2.89 -13.24 15.79
N ASN A 197 2.78 -13.53 14.50
CA ASN A 197 2.78 -14.90 13.97
C ASN A 197 4.15 -15.60 14.04
N THR A 198 5.25 -14.88 14.12
CA THR A 198 6.61 -15.45 14.22
C THR A 198 7.19 -15.37 15.61
N ALA A 199 6.73 -14.45 16.44
CA ALA A 199 7.19 -14.25 17.82
C ALA A 199 6.01 -13.88 18.73
N PRO A 200 5.04 -14.79 18.92
CA PRO A 200 3.77 -14.48 19.58
C PRO A 200 3.96 -13.99 21.02
N GLY A 201 3.15 -13.01 21.41
CA GLY A 201 3.13 -12.46 22.77
C GLY A 201 4.34 -11.60 23.14
N ARG A 202 5.21 -11.24 22.20
CA ARG A 202 6.30 -10.31 22.51
C ARG A 202 5.79 -8.88 22.62
N GLU A 203 6.19 -8.19 23.65
CA GLU A 203 5.82 -6.77 23.90
C GLU A 203 6.20 -5.83 22.73
N ARG A 204 7.26 -6.19 21.99
CA ARG A 204 7.74 -5.38 20.86
C ARG A 204 7.08 -5.69 19.53
N ASN A 205 6.09 -6.58 19.49
CA ASN A 205 5.34 -6.85 18.28
C ASN A 205 4.54 -5.63 17.87
N TRP A 206 4.70 -5.20 16.63
CA TRP A 206 4.01 -4.04 16.07
C TRP A 206 3.27 -4.36 14.76
N ARG A 207 3.34 -5.61 14.31
CA ARG A 207 2.68 -6.14 13.12
C ARG A 207 2.21 -7.59 13.34
N ALA A 208 1.20 -8.02 12.59
CA ALA A 208 0.63 -9.36 12.71
C ALA A 208 1.58 -10.44 12.17
N THR A 209 2.22 -10.17 11.05
CA THR A 209 2.97 -11.14 10.26
C THR A 209 4.28 -10.52 9.80
N ALA A 210 5.32 -11.36 9.62
CA ALA A 210 6.56 -10.96 8.97
C ALA A 210 6.43 -10.93 7.44
N TRP A 211 5.32 -11.43 6.88
CA TRP A 211 4.99 -11.25 5.48
C TRP A 211 4.45 -9.86 5.21
N GLU A 212 4.91 -9.27 4.14
CA GLU A 212 4.49 -7.96 3.66
C GLU A 212 4.36 -7.94 2.14
N ILE A 213 3.73 -6.91 1.61
CA ILE A 213 3.80 -6.64 0.17
C ILE A 213 4.88 -5.58 -0.05
N HIS A 214 6.03 -6.02 -0.52
CA HIS A 214 7.21 -5.20 -0.71
C HIS A 214 8.02 -5.62 -1.95
N PRO A 215 8.17 -4.75 -2.90
CA PRO A 215 7.51 -3.45 -3.03
C PRO A 215 6.07 -3.58 -3.55
N ILE A 216 5.25 -2.57 -3.25
CA ILE A 216 4.02 -2.37 -4.01
C ILE A 216 4.34 -1.78 -5.38
N THR A 217 3.54 -2.17 -6.37
CA THR A 217 3.68 -1.73 -7.78
C THR A 217 2.39 -1.12 -8.32
N SER A 218 1.32 -1.11 -7.53
CA SER A 218 0.06 -0.44 -7.82
C SER A 218 -0.67 -0.13 -6.51
N ILE A 219 -1.30 1.02 -6.45
CA ILE A 219 -2.14 1.45 -5.33
C ILE A 219 -3.36 2.20 -5.86
N GLU A 220 -4.53 1.89 -5.34
CA GLU A 220 -5.80 2.47 -5.74
C GLU A 220 -6.68 2.71 -4.51
N VAL A 221 -7.31 3.88 -4.40
CA VAL A 221 -8.35 4.13 -3.40
C VAL A 221 -9.64 3.46 -3.87
N VAL A 222 -10.22 2.63 -3.03
CA VAL A 222 -11.44 1.88 -3.33
C VAL A 222 -12.52 2.14 -2.29
N GLN A 223 -13.74 1.72 -2.59
CA GLN A 223 -14.80 1.70 -1.58
C GLN A 223 -14.55 0.54 -0.61
N ARG A 224 -15.12 0.67 0.60
CA ARG A 224 -15.12 -0.44 1.57
C ARG A 224 -15.72 -1.68 0.91
N PRO A 225 -15.04 -2.85 0.93
CA PRO A 225 -15.63 -4.09 0.44
C PRO A 225 -16.94 -4.40 1.17
N ALA A 226 -17.91 -4.96 0.44
CA ALA A 226 -19.09 -5.55 1.07
C ALA A 226 -18.64 -6.69 2.01
N ARG A 227 -19.29 -6.80 3.18
CA ARG A 227 -19.04 -7.89 4.12
C ARG A 227 -19.61 -9.20 3.61
#